data_f4ed3667cf514951365f8f8af62781dd
#
_entry.id   f4ed3667cf514951365f8f8af62781dd
#
_cell.length_a   1.000
_cell.length_b   1.000
_cell.length_c   1.000
_cell.angle_alpha   90.00
_cell.angle_beta   90.00
_cell.angle_gamma   90.00
#
_symmetry.space_group_name_H-M   'P 1'
#
loop_
_entity.id
_entity.type
_entity.pdbx_description
1 polymer ?
#
loop_
_entity_poly.entity_id
_entity_poly.type
_entity_poly.pdbx_seq_one_letter_code
_entity_poly.pdbx_strand_id
1 'polypeptide(L)'
;MIKTSKTKVMAMTAMFAALITVATAFIKVPHAFGYTHPGDSMVYLSACVLPTPYGIIASAIGGGLADLIAGYPQWILPTVIIKALNAVPFVLCRYILSKRNKDNRIINIPTVMMIVPTTAITVFGYFVANYLLYGIGGALADLAMWWIQPSIAALVFIPVGLGLDALSFKSKMLPRLLR
;
A
#
# COMPACT_ATOMS: atom_id res chain seq x y z
N MET A 1 -23.53 7.55 -18.13
CA MET A 1 -22.94 6.63 -17.11
C MET A 1 -21.80 5.86 -17.76
N ILE A 2 -20.58 6.07 -17.31
CA ILE A 2 -19.40 5.34 -17.81
C ILE A 2 -19.49 3.91 -17.25
N LYS A 3 -19.71 2.93 -18.14
CA LYS A 3 -19.80 1.51 -17.75
C LYS A 3 -18.41 1.02 -17.36
N THR A 4 -18.15 0.87 -16.07
CA THR A 4 -16.88 0.32 -15.58
C THR A 4 -16.75 -1.13 -16.05
N SER A 5 -15.71 -1.47 -16.80
CA SER A 5 -15.41 -2.86 -17.11
C SER A 5 -14.92 -3.57 -15.84
N LYS A 6 -15.84 -4.19 -15.10
CA LYS A 6 -15.56 -4.89 -13.85
C LYS A 6 -14.40 -5.86 -14.00
N THR A 7 -14.35 -6.60 -15.10
CA THR A 7 -13.27 -7.58 -15.37
C THR A 7 -11.89 -6.93 -15.43
N LYS A 8 -11.75 -5.77 -16.08
CA LYS A 8 -10.47 -5.05 -16.15
C LYS A 8 -10.02 -4.54 -14.78
N VAL A 9 -10.95 -3.99 -14.01
CA VAL A 9 -10.65 -3.52 -12.65
C VAL A 9 -10.22 -4.68 -11.75
N MET A 10 -10.92 -5.81 -11.82
CA MET A 10 -10.58 -7.02 -11.06
C MET A 10 -9.19 -7.57 -11.46
N ALA A 11 -8.90 -7.64 -12.76
CA ALA A 11 -7.59 -8.08 -13.24
C ALA A 11 -6.45 -7.16 -12.75
N MET A 12 -6.65 -5.84 -12.81
CA MET A 12 -5.70 -4.86 -12.27
C MET A 12 -5.55 -4.98 -10.75
N THR A 13 -6.65 -5.23 -10.03
CA THR A 13 -6.62 -5.44 -8.58
C THR A 13 -5.79 -6.68 -8.22
N ALA A 14 -6.01 -7.78 -8.93
CA ALA A 14 -5.23 -9.01 -8.75
C ALA A 14 -3.74 -8.80 -9.09
N MET A 15 -3.42 -8.05 -10.15
CA MET A 15 -2.05 -7.71 -10.51
C MET A 15 -1.37 -6.88 -9.40
N PHE A 16 -2.05 -5.86 -8.86
CA PHE A 16 -1.49 -5.07 -7.76
C PHE A 16 -1.37 -5.89 -6.48
N ALA A 17 -2.33 -6.76 -6.16
CA ALA A 17 -2.21 -7.67 -5.03
C ALA A 17 -0.97 -8.58 -5.18
N ALA A 18 -0.74 -9.14 -6.38
CA ALA A 18 0.45 -9.93 -6.67
C ALA A 18 1.75 -9.12 -6.55
N LEU A 19 1.80 -7.88 -7.04
CA LEU A 19 2.96 -7.00 -6.90
C LEU A 19 3.26 -6.68 -5.43
N ILE A 20 2.22 -6.41 -4.64
CA ILE A 20 2.35 -6.19 -3.18
C ILE A 20 2.90 -7.46 -2.53
N THR A 21 2.33 -8.63 -2.85
CA THR A 21 2.78 -9.91 -2.31
C THR A 21 4.25 -10.17 -2.62
N VAL A 22 4.65 -10.01 -3.88
CA VAL A 22 6.04 -10.25 -4.32
C VAL A 22 7.01 -9.28 -3.66
N ALA A 23 6.72 -7.98 -3.68
CA ALA A 23 7.58 -6.97 -3.08
C ALA A 23 7.67 -7.09 -1.55
N THR A 24 6.66 -7.69 -0.91
CA THR A 24 6.62 -7.92 0.54
C THR A 24 7.30 -9.23 0.93
N ALA A 25 6.97 -10.35 0.27
CA ALA A 25 7.42 -11.67 0.68
C ALA A 25 8.85 -12.00 0.24
N PHE A 26 9.28 -11.50 -0.94
CA PHE A 26 10.55 -11.89 -1.55
C PHE A 26 11.65 -10.83 -1.40
N ILE A 27 11.30 -9.55 -1.19
CA ILE A 27 12.26 -8.48 -0.96
C ILE A 27 12.13 -8.05 0.51
N LYS A 28 12.62 -8.89 1.42
CA LYS A 28 12.45 -8.69 2.87
C LYS A 28 13.77 -8.79 3.63
N VAL A 29 13.87 -7.98 4.70
CA VAL A 29 14.94 -8.04 5.70
C VAL A 29 14.32 -8.49 7.01
N PRO A 30 14.61 -9.73 7.47
CA PRO A 30 14.09 -10.24 8.74
C PRO A 30 14.63 -9.43 9.94
N HIS A 31 13.83 -9.34 10.99
CA HIS A 31 14.21 -8.81 12.30
C HIS A 31 13.58 -9.66 13.42
N ALA A 32 13.63 -9.24 14.69
CA ALA A 32 13.37 -10.09 15.84
C ALA A 32 12.00 -10.81 15.79
N PHE A 33 10.92 -10.10 15.43
CA PHE A 33 9.58 -10.67 15.44
C PHE A 33 8.84 -10.58 14.10
N GLY A 34 9.51 -10.12 13.05
CA GLY A 34 8.91 -9.93 11.73
C GLY A 34 9.95 -9.65 10.65
N TYR A 35 9.59 -8.81 9.70
CA TYR A 35 10.46 -8.41 8.59
C TYR A 35 10.07 -7.06 8.01
N THR A 36 11.05 -6.34 7.49
CA THR A 36 10.88 -5.05 6.78
C THR A 36 10.99 -5.26 5.27
N HIS A 37 10.20 -4.54 4.48
CA HIS A 37 10.09 -4.75 3.04
C HIS A 37 9.64 -3.47 2.28
N PRO A 38 9.92 -3.34 0.96
CA PRO A 38 9.46 -2.20 0.16
C PRO A 38 7.99 -2.31 -0.32
N GLY A 39 7.26 -3.37 0.03
CA GLY A 39 5.91 -3.68 -0.48
C GLY A 39 4.89 -2.57 -0.28
N ASP A 40 5.05 -1.71 0.72
CA ASP A 40 4.16 -0.56 0.96
C ASP A 40 4.22 0.47 -0.19
N SER A 41 5.29 0.52 -0.97
CA SER A 41 5.35 1.32 -2.19
C SER A 41 4.27 0.91 -3.20
N MET A 42 4.03 -0.41 -3.31
CA MET A 42 2.98 -0.97 -4.19
C MET A 42 1.58 -0.77 -3.60
N VAL A 43 1.44 -0.72 -2.27
CA VAL A 43 0.20 -0.30 -1.59
C VAL A 43 -0.15 1.13 -1.97
N TYR A 44 0.80 2.07 -1.87
CA TYR A 44 0.60 3.48 -2.24
C TYR A 44 0.26 3.62 -3.72
N LEU A 45 0.96 2.90 -4.60
CA LEU A 45 0.68 2.89 -6.04
C LEU A 45 -0.72 2.35 -6.34
N SER A 46 -1.12 1.22 -5.76
CA SER A 46 -2.44 0.62 -5.95
C SER A 46 -3.55 1.59 -5.56
N ALA A 47 -3.39 2.27 -4.41
CA ALA A 47 -4.33 3.27 -3.92
C ALA A 47 -4.38 4.52 -4.81
N CYS A 48 -3.27 4.89 -5.46
CA CYS A 48 -3.20 6.00 -6.41
C CYS A 48 -3.74 5.68 -7.81
N VAL A 49 -3.80 4.43 -8.22
CA VAL A 49 -4.16 4.01 -9.59
C VAL A 49 -5.55 3.40 -9.67
N LEU A 50 -5.88 2.49 -8.76
CA LEU A 50 -7.14 1.74 -8.82
C LEU A 50 -8.33 2.56 -8.34
N PRO A 51 -9.53 2.37 -8.92
CA PRO A 51 -10.76 2.95 -8.39
C PRO A 51 -11.04 2.47 -6.96
N THR A 52 -11.70 3.29 -6.15
CA THR A 52 -12.17 2.89 -4.82
C THR A 52 -13.31 1.85 -4.95
N PRO A 53 -13.32 0.76 -4.14
CA PRO A 53 -12.40 0.41 -3.04
C PRO A 53 -11.24 -0.51 -3.44
N TYR A 54 -11.00 -0.74 -4.71
CA TYR A 54 -10.12 -1.79 -5.23
C TYR A 54 -8.65 -1.66 -4.82
N GLY A 55 -8.15 -0.43 -4.62
CA GLY A 55 -6.81 -0.22 -4.07
C GLY A 55 -6.67 -0.73 -2.63
N ILE A 56 -7.70 -0.54 -1.81
CA ILE A 56 -7.76 -1.05 -0.43
C ILE A 56 -7.80 -2.59 -0.44
N ILE A 57 -8.64 -3.17 -1.31
CA ILE A 57 -8.77 -4.63 -1.45
C ILE A 57 -7.45 -5.26 -1.91
N ALA A 58 -6.78 -4.68 -2.92
CA ALA A 58 -5.48 -5.17 -3.39
C ALA A 58 -4.43 -5.13 -2.27
N SER A 59 -4.44 -4.07 -1.46
CA SER A 59 -3.50 -3.90 -0.34
C SER A 59 -3.72 -4.93 0.76
N ALA A 60 -4.97 -5.15 1.15
CA ALA A 60 -5.35 -6.15 2.15
C ALA A 60 -4.97 -7.57 1.71
N ILE A 61 -5.40 -7.96 0.51
CA ILE A 61 -5.13 -9.31 -0.03
C ILE A 61 -3.63 -9.51 -0.23
N GLY A 62 -2.95 -8.55 -0.87
CA GLY A 62 -1.52 -8.66 -1.16
C GLY A 62 -0.65 -8.75 0.11
N GLY A 63 -0.98 -7.98 1.15
CA GLY A 63 -0.30 -8.05 2.44
C GLY A 63 -0.53 -9.38 3.15
N GLY A 64 -1.77 -9.84 3.24
CA GLY A 64 -2.10 -11.11 3.91
C GLY A 64 -1.48 -12.32 3.20
N LEU A 65 -1.50 -12.36 1.86
CA LEU A 65 -0.84 -13.40 1.08
C LEU A 65 0.68 -13.37 1.23
N ALA A 66 1.27 -12.18 1.39
CA ALA A 66 2.71 -12.06 1.61
C ALA A 66 3.13 -12.73 2.92
N ASP A 67 2.43 -12.49 4.02
CA ASP A 67 2.74 -13.11 5.30
C ASP A 67 2.55 -14.63 5.27
N LEU A 68 1.51 -15.11 4.59
CA LEU A 68 1.27 -16.52 4.39
C LEU A 68 2.45 -17.19 3.67
N ILE A 69 2.89 -16.60 2.54
CA ILE A 69 3.99 -17.12 1.71
C ILE A 69 5.33 -16.96 2.44
N ALA A 70 5.51 -15.87 3.18
CA ALA A 70 6.74 -15.59 3.92
C ALA A 70 6.92 -16.49 5.16
N GLY A 71 5.89 -17.25 5.57
CA GLY A 71 5.93 -18.15 6.74
C GLY A 71 5.65 -17.44 8.07
N TYR A 72 4.89 -16.35 8.04
CA TYR A 72 4.49 -15.56 9.23
C TYR A 72 2.97 -15.54 9.45
N PRO A 73 2.31 -16.70 9.65
CA PRO A 73 0.85 -16.77 9.69
C PRO A 73 0.21 -15.93 10.80
N GLN A 74 0.91 -15.71 11.92
CA GLN A 74 0.44 -14.88 13.05
C GLN A 74 0.29 -13.40 12.65
N TRP A 75 0.99 -12.95 11.58
CA TRP A 75 0.92 -11.59 11.09
C TRP A 75 -0.18 -11.37 10.05
N ILE A 76 -0.80 -12.41 9.49
CA ILE A 76 -1.78 -12.29 8.40
C ILE A 76 -2.91 -11.32 8.78
N LEU A 77 -3.56 -11.52 9.93
CA LEU A 77 -4.69 -10.68 10.34
C LEU A 77 -4.28 -9.22 10.62
N PRO A 78 -3.25 -8.96 11.43
CA PRO A 78 -2.73 -7.60 11.62
C PRO A 78 -2.37 -6.92 10.29
N THR A 79 -1.63 -7.60 9.42
CA THR A 79 -1.17 -7.05 8.14
C THR A 79 -2.33 -6.73 7.20
N VAL A 80 -3.33 -7.60 7.07
CA VAL A 80 -4.54 -7.34 6.27
C VAL A 80 -5.18 -6.01 6.69
N ILE A 81 -5.35 -5.81 8.00
CA ILE A 81 -5.96 -4.58 8.54
C ILE A 81 -5.06 -3.36 8.30
N ILE A 82 -3.78 -3.47 8.65
CA ILE A 82 -2.83 -2.35 8.53
C ILE A 82 -2.64 -1.94 7.07
N LYS A 83 -2.48 -2.89 6.13
CA LYS A 83 -2.32 -2.59 4.70
C LYS A 83 -3.60 -2.01 4.08
N ALA A 84 -4.78 -2.46 4.50
CA ALA A 84 -6.03 -1.83 4.12
C ALA A 84 -6.07 -0.37 4.59
N LEU A 85 -5.74 -0.11 5.85
CA LEU A 85 -5.69 1.23 6.43
C LEU A 85 -4.63 2.11 5.77
N ASN A 86 -3.47 1.58 5.41
CA ASN A 86 -2.39 2.29 4.72
C ASN A 86 -2.81 2.82 3.34
N ALA A 87 -3.73 2.16 2.66
CA ALA A 87 -4.28 2.63 1.39
C ALA A 87 -5.27 3.79 1.55
N VAL A 88 -5.94 3.92 2.71
CA VAL A 88 -7.03 4.89 2.93
C VAL A 88 -6.59 6.35 2.74
N PRO A 89 -5.49 6.85 3.31
CA PRO A 89 -5.07 8.24 3.11
C PRO A 89 -4.90 8.60 1.63
N PHE A 90 -4.30 7.72 0.83
CA PHE A 90 -4.12 7.93 -0.61
C PHE A 90 -5.44 7.93 -1.37
N VAL A 91 -6.37 7.01 -1.03
CA VAL A 91 -7.71 6.95 -1.63
C VAL A 91 -8.50 8.23 -1.32
N LEU A 92 -8.47 8.71 -0.07
CA LEU A 92 -9.13 9.96 0.34
C LEU A 92 -8.52 11.18 -0.37
N CYS A 93 -7.19 11.26 -0.44
CA CYS A 93 -6.49 12.30 -1.17
C CYS A 93 -6.94 12.35 -2.63
N ARG A 94 -6.95 11.20 -3.31
CA ARG A 94 -7.43 11.08 -4.70
C ARG A 94 -8.89 11.51 -4.86
N TYR A 95 -9.75 11.11 -3.95
CA TYR A 95 -11.16 11.53 -3.97
C TYR A 95 -11.29 13.06 -3.94
N ILE A 96 -10.50 13.73 -3.10
CA ILE A 96 -10.48 15.20 -3.02
C ILE A 96 -9.92 15.81 -4.31
N LEU A 97 -8.82 15.27 -4.83
CA LEU A 97 -8.19 15.73 -6.06
C LEU A 97 -9.10 15.53 -7.29
N SER A 98 -9.81 14.42 -7.34
CA SER A 98 -10.77 14.10 -8.41
C SER A 98 -11.92 15.11 -8.45
N LYS A 99 -12.48 15.49 -7.29
CA LYS A 99 -13.50 16.55 -7.22
C LYS A 99 -13.02 17.91 -7.74
N ARG A 100 -11.70 18.13 -7.71
CA ARG A 100 -11.06 19.37 -8.19
C ARG A 100 -10.49 19.23 -9.60
N ASN A 101 -10.74 18.13 -10.32
CA ASN A 101 -10.16 17.80 -11.64
C ASN A 101 -8.62 17.81 -11.66
N LYS A 102 -7.98 17.49 -10.52
CA LYS A 102 -6.51 17.46 -10.33
C LYS A 102 -5.94 16.06 -10.12
N ASP A 103 -6.74 14.99 -10.29
CA ASP A 103 -6.32 13.59 -10.09
C ASP A 103 -5.74 12.96 -11.37
N ASN A 104 -4.87 13.67 -12.08
CA ASN A 104 -4.25 13.24 -13.33
C ASN A 104 -2.84 12.65 -13.17
N ARG A 105 -2.21 12.85 -12.02
CA ARG A 105 -0.86 12.35 -11.68
C ARG A 105 -0.90 11.45 -10.45
N ILE A 106 0.09 10.55 -10.37
CA ILE A 106 0.33 9.70 -9.19
C ILE A 106 1.08 10.53 -8.14
N ILE A 107 2.16 11.18 -8.57
CA ILE A 107 3.00 11.99 -7.70
C ILE A 107 2.62 13.46 -7.82
N ASN A 108 2.16 13.99 -6.72
CA ASN A 108 1.91 15.42 -6.50
C ASN A 108 2.08 15.71 -5.00
N ILE A 109 2.19 16.98 -4.61
CA ILE A 109 2.43 17.36 -3.20
C ILE A 109 1.41 16.72 -2.25
N PRO A 110 0.07 16.78 -2.49
CA PRO A 110 -0.89 16.12 -1.62
C PRO A 110 -0.69 14.62 -1.48
N THR A 111 -0.39 13.87 -2.56
CA THR A 111 -0.17 12.42 -2.47
C THR A 111 1.12 12.07 -1.73
N VAL A 112 2.18 12.85 -1.90
CA VAL A 112 3.43 12.66 -1.13
C VAL A 112 3.18 12.93 0.36
N MET A 113 2.38 13.94 0.71
CA MET A 113 2.02 14.21 2.11
C MET A 113 1.25 13.05 2.77
N MET A 114 0.57 12.19 2.00
CA MET A 114 -0.13 11.02 2.55
C MET A 114 0.81 9.95 3.12
N ILE A 115 2.09 10.01 2.81
CA ILE A 115 3.11 9.15 3.43
C ILE A 115 3.14 9.37 4.95
N VAL A 116 2.95 10.60 5.43
CA VAL A 116 2.98 10.92 6.86
C VAL A 116 1.90 10.17 7.66
N PRO A 117 0.59 10.34 7.37
CA PRO A 117 -0.43 9.59 8.09
C PRO A 117 -0.33 8.08 7.89
N THR A 118 0.12 7.61 6.73
CA THR A 118 0.35 6.19 6.47
C THR A 118 1.51 5.64 7.31
N THR A 119 2.59 6.41 7.49
CA THR A 119 3.67 6.06 8.42
C THR A 119 3.13 5.90 9.85
N ALA A 120 2.31 6.84 10.32
CA ALA A 120 1.70 6.74 11.63
C ALA A 120 0.82 5.48 11.77
N ILE A 121 0.03 5.14 10.76
CA ILE A 121 -0.78 3.91 10.73
C ILE A 121 0.13 2.68 10.81
N THR A 122 1.22 2.64 10.03
CA THR A 122 2.17 1.52 10.03
C THR A 122 2.82 1.35 11.39
N VAL A 123 3.41 2.41 11.92
CA VAL A 123 4.15 2.37 13.21
C VAL A 123 3.20 1.97 14.35
N PHE A 124 2.08 2.66 14.48
CA PHE A 124 1.12 2.40 15.55
C PHE A 124 0.44 1.03 15.40
N GLY A 125 0.03 0.68 14.18
CA GLY A 125 -0.63 -0.59 13.90
C GLY A 125 0.25 -1.79 14.22
N TYR A 126 1.50 -1.79 13.75
CA TYR A 126 2.43 -2.88 14.06
C TYR A 126 2.92 -2.85 15.50
N PHE A 127 3.05 -1.68 16.13
CA PHE A 127 3.32 -1.59 17.56
C PHE A 127 2.22 -2.29 18.38
N VAL A 128 0.96 -2.00 18.11
CA VAL A 128 -0.18 -2.64 18.78
C VAL A 128 -0.21 -4.15 18.50
N ALA A 129 -0.02 -4.56 17.25
CA ALA A 129 0.01 -5.97 16.88
C ALA A 129 1.14 -6.73 17.59
N ASN A 130 2.36 -6.16 17.63
CA ASN A 130 3.50 -6.72 18.35
C ASN A 130 3.25 -6.81 19.86
N TYR A 131 2.63 -5.77 20.41
CA TYR A 131 2.25 -5.77 21.84
C TYR A 131 1.28 -6.91 22.16
N LEU A 132 0.29 -7.13 21.31
CA LEU A 132 -0.70 -8.19 21.50
C LEU A 132 -0.11 -9.60 21.32
N LEU A 133 0.86 -9.77 20.40
CA LEU A 133 1.46 -11.06 20.09
C LEU A 133 2.61 -11.41 21.03
N TYR A 134 3.43 -10.43 21.44
CA TYR A 134 4.72 -10.67 22.11
C TYR A 134 4.93 -9.80 23.37
N GLY A 135 3.92 -9.03 23.77
CA GLY A 135 4.01 -8.11 24.90
C GLY A 135 4.85 -6.87 24.62
N ILE A 136 5.07 -6.04 25.67
CA ILE A 136 5.76 -4.75 25.54
C ILE A 136 7.22 -4.89 25.07
N GLY A 137 7.92 -5.95 25.47
CA GLY A 137 9.29 -6.21 25.04
C GLY A 137 9.38 -6.41 23.53
N GLY A 138 8.46 -7.19 22.93
CA GLY A 138 8.38 -7.39 21.50
C GLY A 138 8.05 -6.10 20.76
N ALA A 139 7.09 -5.33 21.27
CA ALA A 139 6.69 -4.07 20.65
C ALA A 139 7.85 -3.04 20.62
N LEU A 140 8.67 -2.98 21.67
CA LEU A 140 9.81 -2.06 21.72
C LEU A 140 10.98 -2.54 20.87
N ALA A 141 11.22 -3.86 20.80
CA ALA A 141 12.35 -4.43 20.04
C ALA A 141 12.28 -4.09 18.54
N ASP A 142 11.09 -4.08 17.96
CA ASP A 142 10.90 -3.85 16.52
C ASP A 142 10.49 -2.40 16.17
N LEU A 143 10.36 -1.51 17.17
CA LEU A 143 9.84 -0.16 16.95
C LEU A 143 10.63 0.63 15.89
N ALA A 144 11.96 0.50 15.87
CA ALA A 144 12.79 1.17 14.87
C ALA A 144 12.51 0.67 13.45
N MET A 145 12.22 -0.63 13.28
CA MET A 145 11.95 -1.24 11.97
C MET A 145 10.64 -0.73 11.36
N TRP A 146 9.65 -0.42 12.18
CA TRP A 146 8.37 0.15 11.72
C TRP A 146 8.49 1.58 11.18
N TRP A 147 9.52 2.34 11.56
CA TRP A 147 9.87 3.64 10.96
C TRP A 147 10.65 3.48 9.65
N ILE A 148 11.54 2.48 9.58
CA ILE A 148 12.37 2.22 8.40
C ILE A 148 11.50 1.77 7.22
N GLN A 149 10.49 0.93 7.44
CA GLN A 149 9.66 0.36 6.39
C GLN A 149 8.94 1.41 5.52
N PRO A 150 8.17 2.38 6.06
CA PRO A 150 7.54 3.40 5.23
C PRO A 150 8.55 4.35 4.57
N SER A 151 9.74 4.54 5.16
CA SER A 151 10.82 5.30 4.54
C SER A 151 11.34 4.61 3.28
N ILE A 152 11.60 3.30 3.33
CA ILE A 152 11.96 2.49 2.16
C ILE A 152 10.84 2.53 1.12
N ALA A 153 9.59 2.40 1.56
CA ALA A 153 8.43 2.46 0.66
C ALA A 153 8.34 3.81 -0.06
N ALA A 154 8.60 4.93 0.62
CA ALA A 154 8.62 6.26 0.02
C ALA A 154 9.73 6.39 -1.02
N LEU A 155 10.95 5.89 -0.72
CA LEU A 155 12.09 5.89 -1.63
C LEU A 155 11.84 5.11 -2.92
N VAL A 156 10.97 4.11 -2.89
CA VAL A 156 10.57 3.34 -4.09
C VAL A 156 9.34 3.96 -4.74
N PHE A 157 8.33 4.36 -3.97
CA PHE A 157 7.08 4.91 -4.48
C PHE A 157 7.27 6.18 -5.31
N ILE A 158 8.11 7.12 -4.84
CA ILE A 158 8.28 8.42 -5.50
C ILE A 158 8.89 8.25 -6.89
N PRO A 159 10.06 7.62 -7.08
CA PRO A 159 10.66 7.50 -8.42
C PRO A 159 9.83 6.63 -9.37
N VAL A 160 9.23 5.54 -8.87
CA VAL A 160 8.35 4.69 -9.70
C VAL A 160 7.11 5.48 -10.13
N GLY A 161 6.48 6.22 -9.21
CA GLY A 161 5.33 7.06 -9.52
C GLY A 161 5.65 8.18 -10.52
N LEU A 162 6.81 8.84 -10.38
CA LEU A 162 7.27 9.84 -11.36
C LEU A 162 7.51 9.22 -12.75
N GLY A 163 8.11 8.03 -12.82
CA GLY A 163 8.29 7.30 -14.07
C GLY A 163 6.95 6.95 -14.74
N LEU A 164 5.98 6.49 -13.96
CA LEU A 164 4.63 6.23 -14.46
C LEU A 164 3.89 7.50 -14.90
N ASP A 165 4.09 8.61 -14.22
CA ASP A 165 3.54 9.91 -14.61
C ASP A 165 4.15 10.43 -15.92
N ALA A 166 5.45 10.25 -16.12
CA ALA A 166 6.13 10.58 -17.39
C ALA A 166 5.54 9.80 -18.57
N LEU A 167 5.14 8.55 -18.36
CA LEU A 167 4.44 7.72 -19.33
C LEU A 167 2.93 8.03 -19.46
N SER A 168 2.43 8.99 -18.69
CA SER A 168 1.01 9.31 -18.58
C SER A 168 0.14 8.10 -18.25
N PHE A 169 0.67 7.17 -17.43
CA PHE A 169 0.07 5.88 -17.14
C PHE A 169 -1.34 6.03 -16.56
N LYS A 170 -1.50 6.85 -15.53
CA LYS A 170 -2.78 7.04 -14.84
C LYS A 170 -3.84 7.63 -15.76
N SER A 171 -3.51 8.64 -16.54
CA SER A 171 -4.45 9.29 -17.46
C SER A 171 -4.89 8.38 -18.61
N LYS A 172 -4.03 7.45 -19.03
CA LYS A 172 -4.35 6.44 -20.05
C LYS A 172 -5.14 5.25 -19.47
N MET A 173 -4.84 4.84 -18.24
CA MET A 173 -5.45 3.66 -17.60
C MET A 173 -6.80 3.96 -16.98
N LEU A 174 -6.95 5.08 -16.25
CA LEU A 174 -8.17 5.41 -15.53
C LEU A 174 -9.41 5.46 -16.45
N PRO A 175 -9.41 6.14 -17.62
CA PRO A 175 -10.53 6.11 -18.54
C PRO A 175 -10.83 4.72 -19.11
N ARG A 176 -9.81 3.85 -19.24
CA ARG A 176 -9.99 2.47 -19.72
C ARG A 176 -10.59 1.54 -18.66
N LEU A 177 -10.32 1.83 -17.38
CA LEU A 177 -10.90 1.09 -16.24
C LEU A 177 -12.36 1.52 -15.99
N LEU A 178 -12.69 2.77 -16.32
CA LEU A 178 -14.03 3.35 -16.10
C LEU A 178 -14.97 3.18 -17.30
N ARG A 179 -14.50 2.69 -18.42
CA ARG A 179 -15.26 2.34 -19.63
C ARG A 179 -15.60 0.84 -19.62
#